data_3795cdea53512a74462d72eabdee7cb7
#
_entry.id   3795cdea53512a74462d72eabdee7cb7
#
_cell.length_a   1.000
_cell.length_b   1.000
_cell.length_c   1.000
_cell.angle_alpha   90.00
_cell.angle_beta   90.00
_cell.angle_gamma   90.00
#
_symmetry.space_group_name_H-M   'P 1'
#
loop_
_entity.id
_entity.type
_entity.pdbx_description
1 polymer ?
#
loop_
_entity_poly.entity_id
_entity_poly.type
_entity_poly.pdbx_seq_one_letter_code
_entity_poly.pdbx_strand_id
1 'polypeptide(L)'
;PLSILYTISQTPSTNMLSVGLISALVGGWMGLNQTQMRKLLAFSSIAHMGWLVSALTLNPKLATLTYILYTLSTTAVFLTLTPTMMKTTTDLCSTHTCHPTLTSSLVLLVLSLGGLPPLSGFMPKWMILSELMSQNLTLVATLIALASLPSLYFYLRLTFMTALTAPPNNTTTKFKWRFKLTLSPVLMMTAPLATLMIPLTPLLTNTL
;
A
#
# COMPACT_ATOMS: atom_id res chain seq x y z
N PRO A 1 -14.34 -1.69 12.68
CA PRO A 1 -14.80 -2.35 11.43
C PRO A 1 -14.40 -3.81 11.37
N LEU A 2 -13.17 -4.20 11.76
CA LEU A 2 -12.71 -5.60 11.75
C LEU A 2 -13.57 -6.53 12.60
N SER A 3 -13.98 -6.11 13.80
CA SER A 3 -14.83 -6.92 14.69
C SER A 3 -16.18 -7.24 14.05
N ILE A 4 -16.77 -6.28 13.34
CA ILE A 4 -18.06 -6.47 12.63
C ILE A 4 -17.87 -7.41 11.45
N LEU A 5 -16.82 -7.23 10.67
CA LEU A 5 -16.49 -8.13 9.55
C LEU A 5 -16.20 -9.55 10.05
N TYR A 6 -15.52 -9.69 11.19
CA TYR A 6 -15.24 -10.98 11.82
C TYR A 6 -16.51 -11.71 12.25
N THR A 7 -17.48 -11.01 12.85
CA THR A 7 -18.76 -11.63 13.23
C THR A 7 -19.59 -12.08 12.02
N ILE A 8 -19.50 -11.37 10.91
CA ILE A 8 -20.18 -11.72 9.65
C ILE A 8 -19.48 -12.89 8.94
N SER A 9 -18.15 -12.98 9.06
CA SER A 9 -17.33 -13.99 8.36
C SER A 9 -17.25 -15.34 9.05
N GLN A 10 -17.96 -15.58 10.17
CA GLN A 10 -17.95 -16.87 10.87
C GLN A 10 -18.51 -18.03 10.03
N THR A 11 -19.21 -17.73 8.95
CA THR A 11 -19.54 -18.71 7.91
C THR A 11 -18.65 -18.49 6.70
N PRO A 12 -17.75 -19.40 6.35
CA PRO A 12 -16.94 -19.28 5.12
C PRO A 12 -17.88 -19.37 3.91
N SER A 13 -18.38 -18.23 3.49
CA SER A 13 -19.26 -18.15 2.33
C SER A 13 -18.43 -17.85 1.10
N THR A 14 -18.57 -18.66 0.07
CA THR A 14 -18.02 -18.41 -1.28
C THR A 14 -18.38 -17.02 -1.78
N ASN A 15 -19.51 -16.47 -1.31
CA ASN A 15 -19.96 -15.11 -1.61
C ASN A 15 -18.99 -14.02 -1.09
N MET A 16 -18.38 -14.21 0.10
CA MET A 16 -17.39 -13.25 0.61
C MET A 16 -16.11 -13.26 -0.21
N LEU A 17 -15.65 -14.43 -0.65
CA LEU A 17 -14.49 -14.53 -1.56
C LEU A 17 -14.76 -13.84 -2.89
N SER A 18 -15.95 -13.99 -3.44
CA SER A 18 -16.32 -13.32 -4.72
C SER A 18 -16.36 -11.79 -4.55
N VAL A 19 -16.89 -11.28 -3.44
CA VAL A 19 -16.87 -9.85 -3.12
C VAL A 19 -15.43 -9.34 -2.97
N GLY A 20 -14.55 -10.11 -2.29
CA GLY A 20 -13.13 -9.79 -2.18
C GLY A 20 -12.44 -9.70 -3.53
N LEU A 21 -12.69 -10.64 -4.44
CA LEU A 21 -12.18 -10.63 -5.81
C LEU A 21 -12.67 -9.42 -6.61
N ILE A 22 -13.97 -9.15 -6.59
CA ILE A 22 -14.57 -8.04 -7.33
C ILE A 22 -13.98 -6.70 -6.82
N SER A 23 -13.87 -6.51 -5.51
CA SER A 23 -13.30 -5.29 -4.93
C SER A 23 -11.82 -5.11 -5.30
N ALA A 24 -11.03 -6.18 -5.33
CA ALA A 24 -9.62 -6.13 -5.75
C ALA A 24 -9.49 -5.75 -7.23
N LEU A 25 -10.30 -6.34 -8.12
CA LEU A 25 -10.34 -6.02 -9.54
C LEU A 25 -10.79 -4.58 -9.81
N VAL A 26 -11.91 -4.17 -9.24
CA VAL A 26 -12.48 -2.82 -9.45
C VAL A 26 -11.52 -1.76 -8.91
N GLY A 27 -10.98 -1.94 -7.70
CA GLY A 27 -10.01 -1.02 -7.10
C GLY A 27 -8.74 -0.88 -7.95
N GLY A 28 -8.20 -1.99 -8.43
CA GLY A 28 -7.03 -1.99 -9.32
C GLY A 28 -7.30 -1.30 -10.65
N TRP A 29 -8.40 -1.66 -11.31
CA TRP A 29 -8.73 -1.15 -12.66
C TRP A 29 -9.07 0.34 -12.66
N MET A 30 -9.91 0.80 -11.74
CA MET A 30 -10.30 2.20 -11.64
C MET A 30 -9.14 3.12 -11.22
N GLY A 31 -8.15 2.58 -10.51
CA GLY A 31 -6.95 3.32 -10.11
C GLY A 31 -6.02 3.68 -11.28
N LEU A 32 -6.03 2.92 -12.39
CA LEU A 32 -5.09 3.08 -13.50
C LEU A 32 -5.11 4.47 -14.14
N ASN A 33 -6.29 5.06 -14.30
CA ASN A 33 -6.47 6.32 -15.03
C ASN A 33 -6.60 7.55 -14.12
N GLN A 34 -6.26 7.42 -12.82
CA GLN A 34 -6.36 8.54 -11.89
C GLN A 34 -5.10 9.40 -11.90
N THR A 35 -5.30 10.72 -11.99
CA THR A 35 -4.23 11.73 -11.91
C THR A 35 -4.17 12.42 -10.55
N GLN A 36 -5.23 12.32 -9.74
CA GLN A 36 -5.31 12.91 -8.41
C GLN A 36 -4.85 11.92 -7.35
N MET A 37 -3.88 12.30 -6.51
CA MET A 37 -3.30 11.46 -5.47
C MET A 37 -4.35 10.90 -4.49
N ARG A 38 -5.30 11.74 -4.07
CA ARG A 38 -6.38 11.31 -3.15
C ARG A 38 -7.28 10.24 -3.75
N LYS A 39 -7.66 10.38 -5.03
CA LYS A 39 -8.48 9.37 -5.71
C LYS A 39 -7.72 8.08 -5.91
N LEU A 40 -6.44 8.16 -6.28
CA LEU A 40 -5.58 7.00 -6.45
C LEU A 40 -5.46 6.21 -5.15
N LEU A 41 -5.23 6.89 -4.01
CA LEU A 41 -5.20 6.25 -2.69
C LEU A 41 -6.57 5.69 -2.27
N ALA A 42 -7.68 6.31 -2.68
CA ALA A 42 -9.01 5.78 -2.43
C ALA A 42 -9.26 4.48 -3.20
N PHE A 43 -8.89 4.40 -4.48
CA PHE A 43 -9.00 3.15 -5.25
C PHE A 43 -8.04 2.07 -4.74
N SER A 44 -6.85 2.45 -4.30
CA SER A 44 -5.93 1.53 -3.67
C SER A 44 -6.51 0.93 -2.38
N SER A 45 -7.24 1.73 -1.58
CA SER A 45 -7.91 1.22 -0.37
C SER A 45 -8.99 0.19 -0.70
N ILE A 46 -9.75 0.38 -1.79
CA ILE A 46 -10.74 -0.60 -2.25
C ILE A 46 -10.05 -1.91 -2.65
N ALA A 47 -8.93 -1.83 -3.38
CA ALA A 47 -8.15 -3.01 -3.75
C ALA A 47 -7.60 -3.76 -2.53
N HIS A 48 -7.05 -3.04 -1.54
CA HIS A 48 -6.55 -3.65 -0.31
C HIS A 48 -7.66 -4.25 0.56
N MET A 49 -8.86 -3.64 0.57
CA MET A 49 -10.03 -4.24 1.23
C MET A 49 -10.42 -5.56 0.60
N GLY A 50 -10.24 -5.73 -0.71
CA GLY A 50 -10.43 -7.03 -1.38
C GLY A 50 -9.52 -8.11 -0.82
N TRP A 51 -8.23 -7.81 -0.62
CA TRP A 51 -7.28 -8.71 0.02
C TRP A 51 -7.63 -9.00 1.48
N LEU A 52 -8.08 -8.00 2.22
CA LEU A 52 -8.47 -8.16 3.61
C LEU A 52 -9.70 -9.05 3.76
N VAL A 53 -10.71 -8.88 2.91
CA VAL A 53 -11.92 -9.73 2.91
C VAL A 53 -11.55 -11.17 2.58
N SER A 54 -10.67 -11.41 1.60
CA SER A 54 -10.20 -12.76 1.31
C SER A 54 -9.39 -13.37 2.45
N ALA A 55 -8.57 -12.59 3.16
CA ALA A 55 -7.86 -13.05 4.35
C ALA A 55 -8.82 -13.43 5.50
N LEU A 56 -9.90 -12.65 5.70
CA LEU A 56 -10.91 -12.93 6.74
C LEU A 56 -11.62 -14.27 6.54
N THR A 57 -11.89 -14.64 5.29
CA THR A 57 -12.57 -15.93 5.00
C THR A 57 -11.66 -17.13 5.22
N LEU A 58 -10.33 -16.94 5.18
CA LEU A 58 -9.36 -18.01 5.36
C LEU A 58 -8.96 -18.17 6.81
N ASN A 59 -8.37 -17.12 7.38
CA ASN A 59 -7.83 -17.14 8.73
C ASN A 59 -7.89 -15.73 9.37
N PRO A 60 -8.55 -15.56 10.52
CA PRO A 60 -8.68 -14.27 11.18
C PRO A 60 -7.34 -13.67 11.62
N LYS A 61 -6.35 -14.51 11.94
CA LYS A 61 -5.01 -14.05 12.29
C LYS A 61 -4.31 -13.37 11.11
N LEU A 62 -4.44 -13.94 9.91
CA LEU A 62 -3.93 -13.32 8.69
C LEU A 62 -4.63 -11.99 8.38
N ALA A 63 -5.93 -11.93 8.61
CA ALA A 63 -6.69 -10.71 8.40
C ALA A 63 -6.26 -9.57 9.34
N THR A 64 -6.01 -9.86 10.62
CA THR A 64 -5.50 -8.86 11.57
C THR A 64 -4.12 -8.36 11.18
N LEU A 65 -3.22 -9.26 10.77
CA LEU A 65 -1.89 -8.90 10.30
C LEU A 65 -1.96 -8.01 9.04
N THR A 66 -2.76 -8.41 8.04
CA THR A 66 -2.94 -7.61 6.81
C THR A 66 -3.48 -6.22 7.11
N TYR A 67 -4.41 -6.11 8.05
CA TYR A 67 -4.99 -4.84 8.46
C TYR A 67 -3.97 -3.93 9.15
N ILE A 68 -3.16 -4.46 10.08
CA ILE A 68 -2.12 -3.69 10.78
C ILE A 68 -1.09 -3.16 9.79
N LEU A 69 -0.59 -4.01 8.90
CA LEU A 69 0.40 -3.59 7.88
C LEU A 69 -0.17 -2.55 6.93
N TYR A 70 -1.43 -2.71 6.51
CA TYR A 70 -2.11 -1.77 5.64
C TYR A 70 -2.32 -0.41 6.33
N THR A 71 -2.83 -0.37 7.55
CA THR A 71 -3.05 0.88 8.29
C THR A 71 -1.74 1.62 8.56
N LEU A 72 -0.68 0.90 8.91
CA LEU A 72 0.64 1.48 9.16
C LEU A 72 1.22 2.09 7.88
N SER A 73 1.16 1.39 6.76
CA SER A 73 1.67 1.89 5.47
C SER A 73 0.86 3.08 4.94
N THR A 74 -0.47 3.04 5.04
CA THR A 74 -1.33 4.16 4.60
C THR A 74 -1.17 5.39 5.47
N THR A 75 -1.09 5.25 6.79
CA THR A 75 -0.83 6.39 7.69
C THR A 75 0.52 7.04 7.39
N ALA A 76 1.57 6.24 7.14
CA ALA A 76 2.88 6.76 6.75
C ALA A 76 2.82 7.54 5.42
N VAL A 77 2.09 7.05 4.41
CA VAL A 77 1.90 7.76 3.14
C VAL A 77 1.15 9.08 3.35
N PHE A 78 0.07 9.10 4.12
CA PHE A 78 -0.65 10.35 4.38
C PHE A 78 0.20 11.36 5.15
N LEU A 79 1.00 10.91 6.11
CA LEU A 79 1.93 11.77 6.86
C LEU A 79 3.03 12.36 5.97
N THR A 80 3.44 11.68 4.90
CA THR A 80 4.39 12.24 3.91
C THR A 80 3.72 13.22 2.95
N LEU A 81 2.45 13.01 2.62
CA LEU A 81 1.69 13.88 1.71
C LEU A 81 1.22 15.19 2.34
N THR A 82 0.94 15.21 3.65
CA THR A 82 0.41 16.40 4.34
C THR A 82 1.35 17.61 4.27
N PRO A 83 2.66 17.53 4.59
CA PRO A 83 3.55 18.67 4.55
C PRO A 83 3.87 19.14 3.13
N THR A 84 3.74 18.26 2.15
CA THR A 84 4.09 18.55 0.75
C THR A 84 2.93 19.12 -0.06
N MET A 85 1.71 19.12 0.49
CA MET A 85 0.48 19.66 -0.13
C MET A 85 0.21 19.15 -1.56
N MET A 86 0.71 17.97 -1.90
CA MET A 86 0.58 17.37 -3.23
C MET A 86 -0.87 16.98 -3.53
N LYS A 87 -1.41 17.48 -4.64
CA LYS A 87 -2.77 17.16 -5.11
C LYS A 87 -2.75 16.25 -6.33
N THR A 88 -1.83 16.49 -7.25
CA THR A 88 -1.73 15.79 -8.52
C THR A 88 -0.45 14.95 -8.61
N THR A 89 -0.42 14.01 -9.54
CA THR A 89 0.79 13.22 -9.82
C THR A 89 1.93 14.08 -10.38
N THR A 90 1.62 15.20 -11.03
CA THR A 90 2.61 16.16 -11.54
C THR A 90 3.28 16.96 -10.41
N ASP A 91 2.57 17.21 -9.30
CA ASP A 91 3.12 17.91 -8.14
C ASP A 91 4.27 17.12 -7.48
N LEU A 92 4.24 15.78 -7.60
CA LEU A 92 5.34 14.91 -7.13
C LEU A 92 6.68 15.27 -7.76
N CYS A 93 6.66 15.63 -9.04
CA CYS A 93 7.85 16.00 -9.79
C CYS A 93 8.49 17.27 -9.25
N SER A 94 7.67 18.27 -8.91
CA SER A 94 8.14 19.54 -8.37
C SER A 94 8.64 19.43 -6.93
N THR A 95 8.07 18.53 -6.14
CA THR A 95 8.44 18.36 -4.73
C THR A 95 9.79 17.65 -4.53
N HIS A 96 10.22 16.83 -5.49
CA HIS A 96 11.56 16.23 -5.44
C HIS A 96 12.67 17.32 -5.37
N THR A 97 12.49 18.43 -6.07
CA THR A 97 13.44 19.53 -6.03
C THR A 97 13.44 20.30 -4.71
N CYS A 98 12.32 20.25 -3.96
CA CYS A 98 12.16 20.96 -2.69
C CYS A 98 12.61 20.12 -1.49
N HIS A 99 12.19 18.84 -1.46
CA HIS A 99 12.35 17.93 -0.31
C HIS A 99 12.69 16.51 -0.77
N PRO A 100 13.95 16.24 -1.17
CA PRO A 100 14.35 14.95 -1.73
C PRO A 100 14.17 13.77 -0.74
N THR A 101 14.37 14.01 0.55
CA THR A 101 14.20 12.98 1.59
C THR A 101 12.75 12.54 1.75
N LEU A 102 11.79 13.48 1.69
CA LEU A 102 10.36 13.15 1.77
C LEU A 102 9.88 12.42 0.52
N THR A 103 10.35 12.83 -0.65
CA THR A 103 9.97 12.15 -1.90
C THR A 103 10.55 10.75 -1.97
N SER A 104 11.79 10.52 -1.52
CA SER A 104 12.39 9.19 -1.47
C SER A 104 11.64 8.27 -0.49
N SER A 105 11.28 8.76 0.69
CA SER A 105 10.48 7.99 1.64
C SER A 105 9.08 7.67 1.11
N LEU A 106 8.44 8.61 0.42
CA LEU A 106 7.14 8.41 -0.22
C LEU A 106 7.22 7.33 -1.31
N VAL A 107 8.25 7.36 -2.16
CA VAL A 107 8.48 6.35 -3.19
C VAL A 107 8.59 4.96 -2.56
N LEU A 108 9.38 4.79 -1.52
CA LEU A 108 9.53 3.50 -0.82
C LEU A 108 8.21 3.02 -0.20
N LEU A 109 7.45 3.93 0.42
CA LEU A 109 6.14 3.61 1.00
C LEU A 109 5.11 3.20 -0.06
N VAL A 110 5.08 3.89 -1.18
CA VAL A 110 4.18 3.56 -2.30
C VAL A 110 4.54 2.20 -2.92
N LEU A 111 5.84 1.90 -3.06
CA LEU A 111 6.31 0.59 -3.52
C LEU A 111 5.97 -0.52 -2.51
N SER A 112 6.01 -0.23 -1.20
CA SER A 112 5.58 -1.19 -0.18
C SER A 112 4.09 -1.49 -0.26
N LEU A 113 3.23 -0.48 -0.48
CA LEU A 113 1.81 -0.69 -0.76
C LEU A 113 1.59 -1.53 -2.03
N GLY A 114 2.41 -1.34 -3.06
CA GLY A 114 2.39 -2.17 -4.27
C GLY A 114 2.65 -3.65 -4.00
N GLY A 115 3.41 -3.94 -2.96
CA GLY A 115 3.77 -5.31 -2.57
C GLY A 115 4.94 -5.86 -3.36
N LEU A 116 5.99 -5.07 -3.55
CA LEU A 116 7.24 -5.58 -4.12
C LEU A 116 7.95 -6.51 -3.12
N PRO A 117 8.60 -7.60 -3.59
CA PRO A 117 9.17 -8.64 -2.74
C PRO A 117 10.08 -8.17 -1.59
N PRO A 118 10.93 -7.13 -1.74
CA PRO A 118 11.80 -6.69 -0.65
C PRO A 118 11.08 -5.85 0.42
N LEU A 119 9.79 -5.55 0.25
CA LEU A 119 9.06 -4.62 1.12
C LEU A 119 7.92 -5.33 1.88
N SER A 120 7.55 -4.76 3.03
CA SER A 120 6.59 -5.34 3.98
C SER A 120 5.22 -5.67 3.38
N GLY A 121 4.76 -4.93 2.38
CA GLY A 121 3.47 -5.16 1.72
C GLY A 121 3.37 -6.45 0.90
N PHE A 122 4.51 -7.09 0.59
CA PHE A 122 4.52 -8.38 -0.10
C PHE A 122 4.10 -9.54 0.81
N MET A 123 4.53 -9.53 2.07
CA MET A 123 4.31 -10.63 3.01
C MET A 123 2.84 -11.02 3.19
N PRO A 124 1.91 -10.08 3.47
CA PRO A 124 0.51 -10.45 3.65
C PRO A 124 -0.11 -11.05 2.38
N LYS A 125 0.26 -10.55 1.20
CA LYS A 125 -0.22 -11.10 -0.08
C LYS A 125 0.28 -12.52 -0.30
N TRP A 126 1.56 -12.77 -0.01
CA TRP A 126 2.15 -14.10 -0.10
C TRP A 126 1.47 -15.10 0.84
N MET A 127 1.26 -14.72 2.10
CA MET A 127 0.60 -15.59 3.08
C MET A 127 -0.84 -15.92 2.68
N ILE A 128 -1.61 -14.96 2.18
CA ILE A 128 -2.98 -15.20 1.70
C ILE A 128 -2.98 -16.16 0.52
N LEU A 129 -2.07 -15.98 -0.44
CA LEU A 129 -1.96 -16.88 -1.59
C LEU A 129 -1.58 -18.30 -1.17
N SER A 130 -0.61 -18.46 -0.26
CA SER A 130 -0.21 -19.78 0.24
C SER A 130 -1.35 -20.49 0.97
N GLU A 131 -2.16 -19.76 1.73
CA GLU A 131 -3.33 -20.31 2.43
C GLU A 131 -4.45 -20.70 1.45
N LEU A 132 -4.71 -19.91 0.42
CA LEU A 132 -5.67 -20.27 -0.65
C LEU A 132 -5.25 -21.53 -1.39
N MET A 133 -3.95 -21.70 -1.65
CA MET A 133 -3.42 -22.91 -2.29
C MET A 133 -3.55 -24.13 -1.39
N SER A 134 -3.33 -24.00 -0.08
CA SER A 134 -3.49 -25.10 0.88
C SER A 134 -4.93 -25.60 0.96
N GLN A 135 -5.91 -24.71 0.75
CA GLN A 135 -7.34 -25.04 0.71
C GLN A 135 -7.83 -25.51 -0.68
N ASN A 136 -6.93 -25.77 -1.63
CA ASN A 136 -7.25 -26.18 -3.01
C ASN A 136 -8.09 -25.18 -3.82
N LEU A 137 -8.11 -23.90 -3.42
CA LEU A 137 -8.77 -22.80 -4.12
C LEU A 137 -7.85 -22.14 -5.15
N THR A 138 -7.21 -22.93 -6.00
CA THR A 138 -6.17 -22.49 -6.96
C THR A 138 -6.70 -21.43 -7.94
N LEU A 139 -7.93 -21.60 -8.42
CA LEU A 139 -8.56 -20.66 -9.36
C LEU A 139 -8.76 -19.28 -8.71
N VAL A 140 -9.21 -19.24 -7.47
CA VAL A 140 -9.38 -17.99 -6.73
C VAL A 140 -8.02 -17.34 -6.46
N ALA A 141 -7.01 -18.13 -6.08
CA ALA A 141 -5.64 -17.63 -5.85
C ALA A 141 -5.05 -16.98 -7.11
N THR A 142 -5.20 -17.60 -8.28
CA THR A 142 -4.72 -17.03 -9.53
C THR A 142 -5.46 -15.76 -9.92
N LEU A 143 -6.79 -15.71 -9.75
CA LEU A 143 -7.57 -14.51 -10.06
C LEU A 143 -7.22 -13.33 -9.15
N ILE A 144 -7.04 -13.56 -7.84
CA ILE A 144 -6.68 -12.49 -6.91
C ILE A 144 -5.24 -12.00 -7.14
N ALA A 145 -4.32 -12.91 -7.53
CA ALA A 145 -2.97 -12.53 -7.94
C ALA A 145 -2.99 -11.65 -9.19
N LEU A 146 -3.76 -12.01 -10.22
CA LEU A 146 -3.94 -11.21 -11.42
C LEU A 146 -4.60 -9.85 -11.11
N ALA A 147 -5.56 -9.80 -10.18
CA ALA A 147 -6.19 -8.57 -9.73
C ALA A 147 -5.20 -7.60 -9.05
N SER A 148 -4.08 -8.10 -8.53
CA SER A 148 -3.04 -7.25 -7.93
C SER A 148 -2.16 -6.54 -8.96
N LEU A 149 -2.09 -7.01 -10.22
CA LEU A 149 -1.22 -6.42 -11.24
C LEU A 149 -1.60 -4.97 -11.61
N PRO A 150 -2.88 -4.61 -11.84
CA PRO A 150 -3.27 -3.23 -12.07
C PRO A 150 -2.89 -2.30 -10.91
N SER A 151 -3.06 -2.76 -9.66
CA SER A 151 -2.67 -1.97 -8.48
C SER A 151 -1.17 -1.75 -8.42
N LEU A 152 -0.36 -2.75 -8.72
CA LEU A 152 1.09 -2.63 -8.80
C LEU A 152 1.51 -1.65 -9.91
N TYR A 153 0.85 -1.71 -11.07
CA TYR A 153 1.16 -0.85 -12.21
C TYR A 153 0.99 0.65 -11.88
N PHE A 154 -0.12 1.05 -11.25
CA PHE A 154 -0.28 2.47 -10.93
C PHE A 154 0.69 2.96 -9.86
N TYR A 155 1.12 2.12 -8.93
CA TYR A 155 2.18 2.47 -7.98
C TYR A 155 3.54 2.61 -8.66
N LEU A 156 3.88 1.69 -9.56
CA LEU A 156 5.10 1.82 -10.38
C LEU A 156 5.06 3.07 -11.25
N ARG A 157 3.93 3.39 -11.86
CA ARG A 157 3.77 4.62 -12.63
C ARG A 157 4.09 5.87 -11.79
N LEU A 158 3.61 5.93 -10.54
CA LEU A 158 3.94 7.03 -9.63
C LEU A 158 5.45 7.14 -9.37
N THR A 159 6.09 6.01 -9.08
CA THR A 159 7.53 5.99 -8.78
C THR A 159 8.37 6.33 -10.00
N PHE A 160 7.99 5.86 -11.20
CA PHE A 160 8.65 6.24 -12.44
C PHE A 160 8.51 7.72 -12.74
N MET A 161 7.33 8.30 -12.55
CA MET A 161 7.13 9.73 -12.72
C MET A 161 8.04 10.55 -11.80
N THR A 162 8.18 10.18 -10.54
CA THR A 162 9.09 10.86 -9.60
C THR A 162 10.56 10.68 -9.94
N ALA A 163 10.96 9.48 -10.39
CA ALA A 163 12.36 9.19 -10.70
C ALA A 163 12.82 9.83 -12.03
N LEU A 164 11.99 9.75 -13.09
CA LEU A 164 12.35 10.25 -14.42
C LEU A 164 12.29 11.78 -14.54
N THR A 165 11.43 12.40 -13.73
CA THR A 165 11.28 13.88 -13.77
C THR A 165 12.22 14.59 -12.80
N ALA A 166 13.01 13.85 -12.02
CA ALA A 166 14.04 14.45 -11.18
C ALA A 166 15.12 15.10 -12.07
N PRO A 167 15.24 16.45 -12.08
CA PRO A 167 16.20 17.11 -12.93
C PRO A 167 17.62 16.81 -12.45
N PRO A 168 18.53 16.41 -13.34
CA PRO A 168 19.92 16.18 -12.98
C PRO A 168 20.61 17.51 -12.63
N ASN A 169 21.46 17.50 -11.60
CA ASN A 169 22.31 18.63 -11.20
C ASN A 169 21.58 19.94 -10.84
N ASN A 170 20.37 19.85 -10.32
CA ASN A 170 19.62 21.04 -9.98
C ASN A 170 20.12 21.66 -8.65
N THR A 171 20.72 22.83 -8.73
CA THR A 171 21.22 23.60 -7.56
C THR A 171 20.12 24.34 -6.80
N THR A 172 18.85 24.19 -7.20
CA THR A 172 17.70 24.90 -6.60
C THR A 172 17.54 24.62 -5.10
N THR A 173 18.02 23.48 -4.59
CA THR A 173 18.02 23.18 -3.17
C THR A 173 18.86 24.16 -2.35
N LYS A 174 19.92 24.72 -2.92
CA LYS A 174 20.79 25.72 -2.26
C LYS A 174 20.08 27.05 -2.00
N PHE A 175 19.13 27.43 -2.85
CA PHE A 175 18.37 28.68 -2.72
C PHE A 175 17.17 28.58 -1.77
N LYS A 176 16.86 27.38 -1.27
CA LYS A 176 15.69 27.11 -0.41
C LYS A 176 16.03 27.03 1.08
N TRP A 177 17.13 27.62 1.52
CA TRP A 177 17.57 27.62 2.92
C TRP A 177 16.53 28.19 3.93
N ARG A 178 15.56 28.97 3.45
CA ARG A 178 14.47 29.52 4.26
C ARG A 178 13.29 28.56 4.46
N PHE A 179 13.14 27.54 3.60
CA PHE A 179 12.07 26.57 3.70
C PHE A 179 12.50 25.40 4.59
N LYS A 180 12.39 25.59 5.91
CA LYS A 180 12.60 24.52 6.88
C LYS A 180 11.28 23.77 7.05
N LEU A 181 11.20 22.57 6.53
CA LEU A 181 10.11 21.64 6.82
C LEU A 181 10.44 20.95 8.13
N THR A 182 9.62 21.16 9.17
CA THR A 182 9.70 20.41 10.41
C THR A 182 9.06 19.05 10.16
N LEU A 183 9.90 18.03 9.98
CA LEU A 183 9.43 16.65 9.89
C LEU A 183 8.81 16.25 11.23
N SER A 184 7.58 15.75 11.21
CA SER A 184 6.98 15.21 12.40
C SER A 184 7.76 13.97 12.87
N PRO A 185 8.09 13.84 14.17
CA PRO A 185 8.81 12.67 14.67
C PRO A 185 8.04 11.36 14.41
N VAL A 186 6.72 11.45 14.31
CA VAL A 186 5.85 10.32 13.98
C VAL A 186 6.16 9.78 12.58
N LEU A 187 6.43 10.65 11.60
CA LEU A 187 6.79 10.23 10.25
C LEU A 187 8.13 9.50 10.22
N MET A 188 9.12 9.97 10.98
CA MET A 188 10.44 9.32 11.06
C MET A 188 10.36 7.90 11.62
N MET A 189 9.40 7.63 12.52
CA MET A 189 9.19 6.30 13.10
C MET A 189 8.32 5.42 12.21
N THR A 190 7.25 5.96 11.64
CA THR A 190 6.27 5.16 10.86
C THR A 190 6.80 4.73 9.50
N ALA A 191 7.61 5.55 8.82
CA ALA A 191 8.13 5.22 7.50
C ALA A 191 9.04 3.97 7.48
N PRO A 192 10.08 3.84 8.33
CA PRO A 192 10.90 2.62 8.36
C PRO A 192 10.12 1.40 8.87
N LEU A 193 9.24 1.59 9.85
CA LEU A 193 8.37 0.50 10.30
C LEU A 193 7.48 -0.01 9.16
N ALA A 194 6.87 0.88 8.39
CA ALA A 194 6.00 0.50 7.28
C ALA A 194 6.74 -0.19 6.12
N THR A 195 8.03 0.02 5.96
CA THR A 195 8.81 -0.58 4.85
C THR A 195 9.59 -1.84 5.26
N LEU A 196 10.06 -1.92 6.51
CA LEU A 196 10.99 -2.94 6.98
C LEU A 196 10.39 -3.95 7.97
N MET A 197 9.07 -4.09 8.02
CA MET A 197 8.40 -5.03 8.95
C MET A 197 8.54 -6.51 8.58
N ILE A 198 9.20 -6.86 7.48
CA ILE A 198 9.38 -8.26 7.05
C ILE A 198 9.94 -9.16 8.15
N PRO A 199 11.05 -8.83 8.86
CA PRO A 199 11.60 -9.70 9.89
C PRO A 199 10.71 -9.83 11.13
N LEU A 200 9.78 -8.89 11.34
CA LEU A 200 8.85 -8.91 12.47
C LEU A 200 7.57 -9.71 12.19
N THR A 201 7.30 -10.05 10.92
CA THR A 201 6.08 -10.79 10.55
C THR A 201 5.95 -12.15 11.27
N PRO A 202 7.00 -13.00 11.42
CA PRO A 202 6.85 -14.27 12.13
C PRO A 202 6.55 -14.08 13.62
N LEU A 203 7.06 -13.02 14.23
CA LEU A 203 6.70 -12.69 15.62
C LEU A 203 5.22 -12.31 15.73
N LEU A 204 4.73 -11.48 14.81
CA LEU A 204 3.33 -11.05 14.80
C LEU A 204 2.36 -12.22 14.53
N THR A 205 2.73 -13.17 13.66
CA THR A 205 1.87 -14.34 13.40
C THR A 205 1.80 -15.30 14.58
N ASN A 206 2.86 -15.39 15.39
CA ASN A 206 2.89 -16.25 16.58
C ASN A 206 2.19 -15.60 17.78
N THR A 207 2.15 -14.27 17.86
CA THR A 207 1.51 -13.54 18.97
C THR A 207 0.03 -13.25 18.74
N LEU A 208 -0.42 -13.20 17.50
CA LEU A 208 -1.83 -13.06 17.09
C LEU A 208 -2.51 -14.44 16.98
#